data_1b6bdcfc4772da0ff7fdb9fb9ab89d55
#
_entry.id   1b6bdcfc4772da0ff7fdb9fb9ab89d55
#
_cell.length_a   1.000
_cell.length_b   1.000
_cell.length_c   1.000
_cell.angle_alpha   90.00
_cell.angle_beta   90.00
_cell.angle_gamma   90.00
#
_symmetry.space_group_name_H-M   'P 1'
#
loop_
_entity.id
_entity.type
_entity.pdbx_description
1 polymer ?
#
loop_
_entity_poly.entity_id
_entity_poly.type
_entity_poly.pdbx_seq_one_letter_code
_entity_poly.pdbx_strand_id
1 'polypeptide(L)'
;MAKMTTEEAFVKVLQKHGIQHAFGIIGSAFMPISDLFPKAGITFWDVAHESNGGIMADGYTRSTGKIAMCIAQNGPGITGLVTPIKTAFWNHTPMLLVTPQAANKTIGQGGFQEVEQMNLFKDMVCYQEEVRDPSRVAEVLNRVISKAIKGSAPAQLNIPRDFWTQVVDIDLPPIIKFERPSGGIEAIKEAANLLSNAKFPVILSGAGVILADAIDDCKKLAEKLSAPVACGYQHNDSFPGKHPLAVGPLGYNLSLIHISEPTRQHW
;
A
#
# COMPACT_ATOMS: atom_id res chain seq x y z
N MET A 1 -24.00 6.76 17.51
CA MET A 1 -22.77 7.13 18.27
C MET A 1 -22.69 6.26 19.52
N ALA A 2 -21.50 5.78 19.86
CA ALA A 2 -21.26 5.02 21.08
C ALA A 2 -20.11 5.67 21.84
N LYS A 3 -20.19 5.72 23.18
CA LYS A 3 -19.07 6.14 24.03
C LYS A 3 -18.00 5.07 24.00
N MET A 4 -16.81 5.44 23.57
CA MET A 4 -15.64 4.57 23.58
C MET A 4 -14.36 5.42 23.64
N THR A 5 -13.24 4.79 23.93
CA THR A 5 -11.96 5.51 23.87
C THR A 5 -11.49 5.65 22.42
N THR A 6 -10.66 6.65 22.15
CA THR A 6 -10.13 6.92 20.82
C THR A 6 -9.31 5.76 20.28
N GLU A 7 -8.52 5.08 21.14
CA GLU A 7 -7.75 3.89 20.77
C GLU A 7 -8.65 2.68 20.47
N GLU A 8 -9.77 2.50 21.20
CA GLU A 8 -10.75 1.47 20.86
C GLU A 8 -11.38 1.73 19.48
N ALA A 9 -11.76 2.97 19.21
CA ALA A 9 -12.33 3.37 17.93
C ALA A 9 -11.32 3.14 16.79
N PHE A 10 -10.05 3.50 17.00
CA PHE A 10 -8.97 3.28 16.05
C PHE A 10 -8.84 1.79 15.69
N VAL A 11 -8.70 0.94 16.69
CA VAL A 11 -8.52 -0.50 16.51
C VAL A 11 -9.76 -1.14 15.85
N LYS A 12 -10.97 -0.73 16.21
CA LYS A 12 -12.20 -1.20 15.56
C LYS A 12 -12.26 -0.85 14.07
N VAL A 13 -11.76 0.31 13.66
CA VAL A 13 -11.66 0.67 12.24
C VAL A 13 -10.65 -0.22 11.52
N LEU A 14 -9.48 -0.51 12.12
CA LEU A 14 -8.51 -1.45 11.55
C LEU A 14 -9.14 -2.83 11.33
N GLN A 15 -9.86 -3.36 12.35
CA GLN A 15 -10.57 -4.64 12.25
C GLN A 15 -11.60 -4.65 11.11
N LYS A 16 -12.40 -3.58 10.98
CA LYS A 16 -13.40 -3.45 9.91
C LYS A 16 -12.75 -3.51 8.53
N HIS A 17 -11.56 -2.93 8.36
CA HIS A 17 -10.79 -3.00 7.11
C HIS A 17 -9.98 -4.28 6.92
N GLY A 18 -10.04 -5.21 7.88
CA GLY A 18 -9.30 -6.48 7.83
C GLY A 18 -7.79 -6.32 7.96
N ILE A 19 -7.31 -5.24 8.58
CA ILE A 19 -5.90 -5.04 8.87
C ILE A 19 -5.53 -5.92 10.05
N GLN A 20 -4.71 -6.94 9.80
CA GLN A 20 -4.30 -7.97 10.78
C GLN A 20 -2.82 -7.87 11.16
N HIS A 21 -2.05 -7.06 10.46
CA HIS A 21 -0.61 -6.93 10.67
C HIS A 21 -0.17 -5.48 10.72
N ALA A 22 0.60 -5.16 11.77
CA ALA A 22 1.26 -3.88 11.97
C ALA A 22 2.77 -4.12 12.11
N PHE A 23 3.59 -3.24 11.55
CA PHE A 23 5.04 -3.37 11.49
C PHE A 23 5.71 -2.10 12.00
N GLY A 24 6.75 -2.25 12.81
CA GLY A 24 7.51 -1.10 13.31
C GLY A 24 8.22 -1.39 14.61
N ILE A 25 8.50 -0.35 15.39
CA ILE A 25 9.04 -0.43 16.75
C ILE A 25 8.08 0.28 17.69
N ILE A 26 7.68 -0.39 18.77
CA ILE A 26 6.75 0.19 19.74
C ILE A 26 7.37 1.44 20.37
N GLY A 27 6.58 2.49 20.43
CA GLY A 27 6.95 3.76 21.03
C GLY A 27 5.86 4.36 21.90
N SER A 28 6.27 5.18 22.87
CA SER A 28 5.38 5.80 23.84
C SER A 28 4.26 6.66 23.22
N ALA A 29 4.45 7.10 21.98
CA ALA A 29 3.48 7.94 21.29
C ALA A 29 2.22 7.19 20.83
N PHE A 30 2.22 5.84 20.84
CA PHE A 30 1.08 5.03 20.42
C PHE A 30 0.84 3.75 21.25
N MET A 31 1.48 3.62 22.40
CA MET A 31 1.26 2.46 23.32
C MET A 31 -0.22 2.15 23.55
N PRO A 32 -1.12 3.12 23.77
CA PRO A 32 -2.53 2.81 24.04
C PRO A 32 -3.22 1.98 22.94
N ILE A 33 -2.87 2.19 21.65
CA ILE A 33 -3.43 1.37 20.57
C ILE A 33 -2.71 0.01 20.49
N SER A 34 -1.40 -0.05 20.70
CA SER A 34 -0.65 -1.31 20.63
C SER A 34 -1.08 -2.31 21.70
N ASP A 35 -1.47 -1.85 22.88
CA ASP A 35 -1.99 -2.68 23.96
C ASP A 35 -3.30 -3.40 23.59
N LEU A 36 -4.05 -2.85 22.66
CA LEU A 36 -5.30 -3.44 22.16
C LEU A 36 -5.10 -4.43 21.01
N PHE A 37 -3.96 -4.42 20.32
CA PHE A 37 -3.72 -5.25 19.14
C PHE A 37 -3.94 -6.74 19.37
N PRO A 38 -3.40 -7.38 20.46
CA PRO A 38 -3.61 -8.81 20.66
C PRO A 38 -5.09 -9.18 20.79
N LYS A 39 -5.87 -8.40 21.55
CA LYS A 39 -7.32 -8.62 21.72
C LYS A 39 -8.10 -8.38 20.42
N ALA A 40 -7.57 -7.56 19.53
CA ALA A 40 -8.18 -7.25 18.25
C ALA A 40 -7.79 -8.24 17.14
N GLY A 41 -6.92 -9.21 17.41
CA GLY A 41 -6.41 -10.14 16.39
C GLY A 41 -5.41 -9.47 15.44
N ILE A 42 -4.74 -8.40 15.88
CA ILE A 42 -3.70 -7.70 15.12
C ILE A 42 -2.35 -8.15 15.67
N THR A 43 -1.50 -8.70 14.80
CA THR A 43 -0.13 -9.05 15.14
C THR A 43 0.78 -7.84 14.91
N PHE A 44 1.48 -7.41 15.94
CA PHE A 44 2.55 -6.42 15.82
C PHE A 44 3.88 -7.14 15.58
N TRP A 45 4.53 -6.79 14.49
CA TRP A 45 5.85 -7.30 14.11
C TRP A 45 6.90 -6.28 14.50
N ASP A 46 7.54 -6.52 15.63
CA ASP A 46 8.64 -5.70 16.11
C ASP A 46 9.91 -5.97 15.28
N VAL A 47 10.67 -4.93 14.98
CA VAL A 47 11.83 -4.98 14.10
C VAL A 47 13.03 -4.28 14.71
N ALA A 48 14.23 -4.60 14.24
CA ALA A 48 15.46 -3.95 14.73
C ALA A 48 15.64 -2.52 14.19
N HIS A 49 14.98 -2.17 13.09
CA HIS A 49 14.98 -0.85 12.48
C HIS A 49 13.68 -0.62 11.69
N GLU A 50 13.09 0.54 11.79
CA GLU A 50 11.77 0.84 11.21
C GLU A 50 11.72 0.64 9.69
N SER A 51 12.83 0.89 8.98
CA SER A 51 12.90 0.60 7.54
C SER A 51 12.61 -0.86 7.22
N ASN A 52 13.07 -1.80 8.07
CA ASN A 52 12.77 -3.22 7.89
C ASN A 52 11.26 -3.48 8.05
N GLY A 53 10.63 -2.85 9.04
CA GLY A 53 9.19 -2.95 9.23
C GLY A 53 8.40 -2.46 8.01
N GLY A 54 8.80 -1.33 7.44
CA GLY A 54 8.17 -0.80 6.23
C GLY A 54 8.36 -1.70 5.00
N ILE A 55 9.56 -2.29 4.82
CA ILE A 55 9.83 -3.24 3.73
C ILE A 55 9.03 -4.54 3.93
N MET A 56 8.93 -5.03 5.18
CA MET A 56 8.10 -6.21 5.50
C MET A 56 6.62 -5.96 5.20
N ALA A 57 6.11 -4.76 5.52
CA ALA A 57 4.74 -4.37 5.21
C ALA A 57 4.48 -4.30 3.70
N ASP A 58 5.41 -3.75 2.91
CA ASP A 58 5.36 -3.74 1.44
C ASP A 58 5.32 -5.17 0.91
N GLY A 59 6.24 -6.03 1.33
CA GLY A 59 6.29 -7.44 0.94
C GLY A 59 5.01 -8.21 1.32
N TYR A 60 4.49 -8.01 2.53
CA TYR A 60 3.23 -8.61 2.97
C TYR A 60 2.06 -8.21 2.07
N THR A 61 1.91 -6.91 1.82
CA THR A 61 0.80 -6.40 1.00
C THR A 61 0.90 -6.90 -0.44
N ARG A 62 2.09 -6.89 -1.04
CA ARG A 62 2.32 -7.39 -2.40
C ARG A 62 2.07 -8.88 -2.54
N SER A 63 2.44 -9.68 -1.55
CA SER A 63 2.28 -11.14 -1.59
C SER A 63 0.87 -11.62 -1.25
N THR A 64 0.10 -10.86 -0.47
CA THR A 64 -1.22 -11.27 0.01
C THR A 64 -2.39 -10.49 -0.57
N GLY A 65 -2.14 -9.32 -1.17
CA GLY A 65 -3.17 -8.37 -1.58
C GLY A 65 -3.88 -7.67 -0.40
N LYS A 66 -3.46 -7.91 0.85
CA LYS A 66 -4.07 -7.32 2.05
C LYS A 66 -3.27 -6.10 2.50
N ILE A 67 -3.97 -5.03 2.84
CA ILE A 67 -3.31 -3.82 3.35
C ILE A 67 -2.66 -4.07 4.72
N ALA A 68 -1.42 -3.61 4.89
CA ALA A 68 -0.68 -3.60 6.15
C ALA A 68 -0.60 -2.20 6.75
N MET A 69 -0.29 -2.12 8.04
CA MET A 69 -0.02 -0.88 8.75
C MET A 69 1.46 -0.78 9.12
N CYS A 70 2.06 0.39 8.89
CA CYS A 70 3.35 0.79 9.45
C CYS A 70 3.13 1.85 10.51
N ILE A 71 3.77 1.69 11.65
CA ILE A 71 3.71 2.65 12.77
C ILE A 71 5.01 2.60 13.55
N ALA A 72 5.49 3.76 14.00
CA ALA A 72 6.69 3.88 14.81
C ALA A 72 6.62 5.09 15.73
N GLN A 73 7.60 5.24 16.62
CA GLN A 73 7.71 6.42 17.48
C GLN A 73 7.83 7.71 16.64
N ASN A 74 7.17 8.78 17.09
CA ASN A 74 7.29 10.10 16.45
C ASN A 74 8.76 10.54 16.33
N GLY A 75 9.06 11.34 15.32
CA GLY A 75 10.41 11.81 15.04
C GLY A 75 11.31 10.70 14.47
N PRO A 76 12.30 10.18 15.21
CA PRO A 76 13.31 9.28 14.67
C PRO A 76 12.74 7.97 14.09
N GLY A 77 11.72 7.38 14.71
CA GLY A 77 11.08 6.17 14.19
C GLY A 77 10.37 6.45 12.86
N ILE A 78 9.65 7.55 12.78
CA ILE A 78 8.95 7.94 11.55
C ILE A 78 9.92 8.30 10.43
N THR A 79 11.04 8.97 10.72
CA THR A 79 12.06 9.25 9.68
C THR A 79 12.70 7.97 9.14
N GLY A 80 12.81 6.92 9.95
CA GLY A 80 13.25 5.59 9.54
C GLY A 80 12.34 4.93 8.50
N LEU A 81 11.09 5.36 8.36
CA LEU A 81 10.12 4.81 7.38
C LEU A 81 10.16 5.49 6.00
N VAL A 82 10.96 6.54 5.79
CA VAL A 82 11.00 7.31 4.54
C VAL A 82 11.28 6.44 3.32
N THR A 83 12.37 5.67 3.35
CA THR A 83 12.75 4.80 2.23
C THR A 83 11.69 3.76 1.88
N PRO A 84 11.18 2.95 2.85
CA PRO A 84 10.18 1.93 2.51
C PRO A 84 8.84 2.52 2.04
N ILE A 85 8.41 3.65 2.59
CA ILE A 85 7.17 4.30 2.14
C ILE A 85 7.31 4.80 0.70
N LYS A 86 8.47 5.41 0.35
CA LYS A 86 8.71 5.80 -1.05
C LYS A 86 8.79 4.60 -1.98
N THR A 87 9.40 3.50 -1.53
CA THR A 87 9.44 2.24 -2.29
C THR A 87 8.03 1.70 -2.54
N ALA A 88 7.20 1.63 -1.50
CA ALA A 88 5.81 1.18 -1.62
C ALA A 88 4.99 2.10 -2.55
N PHE A 89 5.22 3.41 -2.51
CA PHE A 89 4.58 4.37 -3.42
C PHE A 89 4.92 4.06 -4.89
N TRP A 90 6.17 3.79 -5.20
CA TRP A 90 6.62 3.43 -6.55
C TRP A 90 6.13 2.06 -7.02
N ASN A 91 5.93 1.14 -6.08
CA ASN A 91 5.41 -0.21 -6.36
C ASN A 91 3.88 -0.27 -6.40
N HIS A 92 3.18 0.85 -6.23
CA HIS A 92 1.73 0.91 -6.14
C HIS A 92 1.16 0.00 -5.04
N THR A 93 1.86 -0.09 -3.91
CA THR A 93 1.47 -0.91 -2.75
C THR A 93 0.61 -0.09 -1.78
N PRO A 94 -0.67 -0.43 -1.60
CA PRO A 94 -1.50 0.23 -0.60
C PRO A 94 -1.02 -0.10 0.81
N MET A 95 -0.67 0.90 1.59
CA MET A 95 -0.27 0.77 2.99
C MET A 95 -0.85 1.89 3.83
N LEU A 96 -1.17 1.58 5.09
CA LEU A 96 -1.50 2.58 6.09
C LEU A 96 -0.21 2.98 6.83
N LEU A 97 0.23 4.21 6.64
CA LEU A 97 1.28 4.83 7.44
C LEU A 97 0.64 5.61 8.58
N VAL A 98 0.86 5.19 9.82
CA VAL A 98 0.44 5.93 11.00
C VAL A 98 1.64 6.66 11.58
N THR A 99 1.56 7.97 11.66
CA THR A 99 2.60 8.84 12.21
C THR A 99 2.09 9.49 13.50
N PRO A 100 2.33 8.84 14.67
CA PRO A 100 2.08 9.48 15.94
C PRO A 100 2.87 10.79 16.02
N GLN A 101 2.28 11.84 16.58
CA GLN A 101 2.90 13.16 16.68
C GLN A 101 3.09 13.56 18.14
N ALA A 102 3.95 14.53 18.40
CA ALA A 102 4.01 15.21 19.68
C ALA A 102 2.62 15.65 20.14
N ALA A 103 2.44 15.85 21.44
CA ALA A 103 1.14 16.25 21.98
C ALA A 103 0.68 17.57 21.35
N ASN A 104 -0.57 17.65 20.91
CA ASN A 104 -1.14 18.86 20.30
C ASN A 104 -0.97 20.10 21.19
N LYS A 105 -0.97 19.91 22.52
CA LYS A 105 -0.77 20.99 23.50
C LYS A 105 0.64 21.58 23.48
N THR A 106 1.63 20.88 22.93
CA THR A 106 3.06 21.26 22.95
C THR A 106 3.71 21.39 21.60
N ILE A 107 2.97 21.16 20.52
CA ILE A 107 3.47 21.37 19.16
C ILE A 107 3.96 22.83 18.99
N GLY A 108 5.15 22.98 18.42
CA GLY A 108 5.82 24.27 18.22
C GLY A 108 6.59 24.77 19.44
N GLN A 109 6.60 24.03 20.55
CA GLN A 109 7.33 24.38 21.77
C GLN A 109 8.61 23.53 21.96
N GLY A 110 9.05 22.81 20.94
CA GLY A 110 10.18 21.88 21.04
C GLY A 110 9.83 20.63 21.84
N GLY A 111 8.65 20.06 21.60
CA GLY A 111 8.21 18.82 22.23
C GLY A 111 9.17 17.65 21.94
N PHE A 112 9.17 16.64 22.83
CA PHE A 112 10.06 15.48 22.68
C PHE A 112 9.86 14.80 21.32
N GLN A 113 10.95 14.73 20.55
CA GLN A 113 10.99 14.12 19.20
C GLN A 113 9.98 14.73 18.21
N GLU A 114 9.65 15.99 18.38
CA GLU A 114 8.79 16.73 17.45
C GLU A 114 9.50 16.90 16.09
N VAL A 115 8.84 16.49 15.02
CA VAL A 115 9.27 16.62 13.62
C VAL A 115 8.06 16.96 12.76
N GLU A 116 8.25 17.76 11.73
CA GLU A 116 7.21 18.06 10.74
C GLU A 116 6.96 16.87 9.82
N GLN A 117 6.11 15.94 10.29
CA GLN A 117 5.91 14.63 9.66
C GLN A 117 5.03 14.69 8.41
N MET A 118 4.11 15.65 8.32
CA MET A 118 3.24 15.78 7.14
C MET A 118 4.04 16.23 5.92
N ASN A 119 4.92 17.21 6.06
CA ASN A 119 5.78 17.66 4.95
C ASN A 119 6.79 16.59 4.54
N LEU A 120 7.27 15.77 5.49
CA LEU A 120 8.23 14.71 5.24
C LEU A 120 7.72 13.69 4.20
N PHE A 121 6.44 13.32 4.26
CA PHE A 121 5.84 12.31 3.39
C PHE A 121 5.00 12.86 2.24
N LYS A 122 4.95 14.16 2.05
CA LYS A 122 4.09 14.83 1.06
C LYS A 122 4.18 14.22 -0.35
N ASP A 123 5.38 13.87 -0.80
CA ASP A 123 5.62 13.32 -2.13
C ASP A 123 5.76 11.79 -2.13
N MET A 124 5.42 11.13 -1.04
CA MET A 124 5.63 9.69 -0.83
C MET A 124 4.34 8.93 -0.55
N VAL A 125 3.22 9.65 -0.45
CA VAL A 125 1.90 9.08 -0.17
C VAL A 125 0.86 9.65 -1.14
N CYS A 126 -0.17 8.86 -1.46
CA CYS A 126 -1.26 9.33 -2.32
C CYS A 126 -2.29 10.21 -1.59
N TYR A 127 -2.30 10.15 -0.28
CA TYR A 127 -3.17 10.94 0.59
C TYR A 127 -2.57 11.06 1.98
N GLN A 128 -2.79 12.21 2.62
CA GLN A 128 -2.38 12.44 4.01
C GLN A 128 -3.40 13.28 4.75
N GLU A 129 -3.66 12.94 6.00
CA GLU A 129 -4.57 13.70 6.85
C GLU A 129 -4.14 13.63 8.32
N GLU A 130 -4.31 14.73 9.02
CA GLU A 130 -4.08 14.83 10.45
C GLU A 130 -5.41 14.80 11.21
N VAL A 131 -5.45 14.02 12.29
CA VAL A 131 -6.56 14.06 13.23
C VAL A 131 -6.48 15.34 14.06
N ARG A 132 -7.47 16.21 13.93
CA ARG A 132 -7.52 17.50 14.66
C ARG A 132 -8.53 17.53 15.79
N ASP A 133 -9.34 16.48 15.88
CA ASP A 133 -10.35 16.32 16.92
C ASP A 133 -10.44 14.83 17.28
N PRO A 134 -10.31 14.46 18.56
CA PRO A 134 -10.37 13.06 19.01
C PRO A 134 -11.66 12.32 18.59
N SER A 135 -12.80 13.00 18.55
CA SER A 135 -14.06 12.39 18.14
C SER A 135 -14.11 11.96 16.67
N ARG A 136 -13.19 12.50 15.85
CA ARG A 136 -13.08 12.22 14.41
C ARG A 136 -12.07 11.14 14.06
N VAL A 137 -11.41 10.51 15.04
CA VAL A 137 -10.35 9.52 14.77
C VAL A 137 -10.83 8.40 13.85
N ALA A 138 -12.04 7.87 14.09
CA ALA A 138 -12.59 6.78 13.28
C ALA A 138 -12.91 7.21 11.84
N GLU A 139 -13.49 8.39 11.67
CA GLU A 139 -13.81 8.97 10.36
C GLU A 139 -12.56 9.20 9.52
N VAL A 140 -11.55 9.87 10.11
CA VAL A 140 -10.30 10.21 9.42
C VAL A 140 -9.51 8.96 9.06
N LEU A 141 -9.36 8.01 9.99
CA LEU A 141 -8.67 6.74 9.74
C LEU A 141 -9.35 5.95 8.61
N ASN A 142 -10.69 5.82 8.65
CA ASN A 142 -11.44 5.13 7.59
C ASN A 142 -11.21 5.78 6.21
N ARG A 143 -11.17 7.11 6.16
CA ARG A 143 -10.90 7.86 4.93
C ARG A 143 -9.48 7.62 4.42
N VAL A 144 -8.48 7.68 5.29
CA VAL A 144 -7.07 7.45 4.94
C VAL A 144 -6.87 6.04 4.38
N ILE A 145 -7.40 5.01 5.05
CA ILE A 145 -7.32 3.62 4.56
C ILE A 145 -8.01 3.48 3.20
N SER A 146 -9.21 4.04 3.06
CA SER A 146 -9.97 3.99 1.80
C SER A 146 -9.22 4.68 0.65
N LYS A 147 -8.49 5.77 0.93
CA LYS A 147 -7.67 6.46 -0.06
C LYS A 147 -6.43 5.64 -0.45
N ALA A 148 -5.78 4.96 0.51
CA ALA A 148 -4.67 4.06 0.22
C ALA A 148 -5.10 2.93 -0.74
N ILE A 149 -6.22 2.27 -0.44
CA ILE A 149 -6.77 1.19 -1.26
C ILE A 149 -7.15 1.69 -2.66
N LYS A 150 -7.90 2.79 -2.74
CA LYS A 150 -8.35 3.37 -4.02
C LYS A 150 -7.20 3.89 -4.87
N GLY A 151 -6.20 4.50 -4.23
CA GLY A 151 -5.02 5.06 -4.90
C GLY A 151 -3.94 4.03 -5.21
N SER A 152 -4.07 2.78 -4.72
CA SER A 152 -3.03 1.74 -4.80
C SER A 152 -1.65 2.30 -4.41
N ALA A 153 -1.57 2.96 -3.25
CA ALA A 153 -0.33 3.57 -2.75
C ALA A 153 -0.45 3.82 -1.24
N PRO A 154 0.66 4.07 -0.52
CA PRO A 154 0.60 4.43 0.89
C PRO A 154 -0.23 5.70 1.13
N ALA A 155 -0.94 5.72 2.25
CA ALA A 155 -1.60 6.93 2.76
C ALA A 155 -1.24 7.14 4.23
N GLN A 156 -1.08 8.40 4.63
CA GLN A 156 -0.61 8.81 5.96
C GLN A 156 -1.74 9.32 6.83
N LEU A 157 -1.82 8.78 8.03
CA LEU A 157 -2.58 9.32 9.14
C LEU A 157 -1.61 9.93 10.16
N ASN A 158 -1.66 11.22 10.38
CA ASN A 158 -0.95 11.88 11.47
C ASN A 158 -1.88 12.07 12.68
N ILE A 159 -1.41 11.71 13.90
CA ILE A 159 -2.23 11.77 15.09
C ILE A 159 -1.45 12.22 16.32
N PRO A 160 -1.85 13.33 16.97
CA PRO A 160 -1.25 13.77 18.22
C PRO A 160 -1.42 12.74 19.34
N ARG A 161 -0.34 12.47 20.08
CA ARG A 161 -0.33 11.44 21.14
C ARG A 161 -1.28 11.72 22.31
N ASP A 162 -1.62 12.96 22.57
CA ASP A 162 -2.53 13.36 23.65
C ASP A 162 -4.01 13.18 23.28
N PHE A 163 -4.30 12.69 22.08
CA PHE A 163 -5.65 12.27 21.68
C PHE A 163 -5.98 10.86 22.15
N TRP A 164 -4.99 10.02 22.46
CA TRP A 164 -5.26 8.69 23.01
C TRP A 164 -5.91 8.75 24.41
N THR A 165 -6.61 7.71 24.78
CA THR A 165 -7.31 7.54 26.07
C THR A 165 -8.46 8.52 26.34
N GLN A 166 -8.79 9.36 25.40
CA GLN A 166 -9.96 10.24 25.51
C GLN A 166 -11.25 9.45 25.24
N VAL A 167 -12.21 9.56 26.17
CA VAL A 167 -13.55 8.97 26.01
C VAL A 167 -14.44 9.96 25.28
N VAL A 168 -14.88 9.60 24.09
CA VAL A 168 -15.67 10.46 23.21
C VAL A 168 -16.86 9.70 22.60
N ASP A 169 -17.84 10.42 22.15
CA ASP A 169 -18.95 9.86 21.38
C ASP A 169 -18.48 9.68 19.92
N ILE A 170 -18.31 8.46 19.49
CA ILE A 170 -17.81 8.12 18.16
C ILE A 170 -18.83 7.31 17.37
N ASP A 171 -18.96 7.63 16.10
CA ASP A 171 -19.64 6.79 15.12
C ASP A 171 -18.61 6.04 14.26
N LEU A 172 -18.75 4.71 14.19
CA LEU A 172 -17.85 3.89 13.39
C LEU A 172 -18.35 3.88 11.94
N PRO A 173 -17.64 4.52 11.00
CA PRO A 173 -18.12 4.65 9.63
C PRO A 173 -18.26 3.28 8.95
N PRO A 174 -19.17 3.16 7.96
CA PRO A 174 -19.23 1.99 7.11
C PRO A 174 -18.00 1.92 6.21
N ILE A 175 -17.60 0.69 5.83
CA ILE A 175 -16.59 0.48 4.81
C ILE A 175 -17.23 0.63 3.44
N ILE A 176 -16.66 1.49 2.62
CA ILE A 176 -17.04 1.63 1.22
C ILE A 176 -16.20 0.66 0.40
N LYS A 177 -16.85 -0.35 -0.18
CA LYS A 177 -16.19 -1.22 -1.17
C LYS A 177 -16.09 -0.46 -2.48
N PHE A 178 -14.89 -0.42 -3.04
CA PHE A 178 -14.65 0.15 -4.36
C PHE A 178 -14.70 -0.97 -5.39
N GLU A 179 -15.66 -0.88 -6.30
CA GLU A 179 -15.67 -1.71 -7.50
C GLU A 179 -14.82 -1.03 -8.57
N ARG A 180 -14.00 -1.79 -9.26
CA ARG A 180 -13.21 -1.28 -10.39
C ARG A 180 -14.12 -1.21 -11.62
N PRO A 181 -14.15 -0.09 -12.35
CA PRO A 181 -14.94 0.00 -13.57
C PRO A 181 -14.36 -0.92 -14.65
N SER A 182 -15.23 -1.55 -15.40
CA SER A 182 -14.86 -2.48 -16.49
C SER A 182 -14.29 -1.80 -17.75
N GLY A 183 -14.21 -0.48 -17.77
CA GLY A 183 -13.87 0.29 -18.97
C GLY A 183 -15.06 0.50 -19.91
N GLY A 184 -14.89 1.39 -20.90
CA GLY A 184 -15.90 1.70 -21.89
C GLY A 184 -16.02 0.57 -22.92
N ILE A 185 -17.24 0.11 -23.20
CA ILE A 185 -17.51 -1.00 -24.14
C ILE A 185 -16.94 -0.70 -25.53
N GLU A 186 -17.06 0.51 -26.02
CA GLU A 186 -16.56 0.90 -27.35
C GLU A 186 -15.03 0.88 -27.40
N ALA A 187 -14.35 1.37 -26.36
CA ALA A 187 -12.90 1.31 -26.25
C ALA A 187 -12.38 -0.15 -26.20
N ILE A 188 -13.10 -1.06 -25.52
CA ILE A 188 -12.78 -2.48 -25.49
C ILE A 188 -12.94 -3.12 -26.88
N LYS A 189 -14.00 -2.77 -27.62
CA LYS A 189 -14.21 -3.24 -29.01
C LYS A 189 -13.10 -2.75 -29.94
N GLU A 190 -12.72 -1.48 -29.83
CA GLU A 190 -11.63 -0.89 -30.62
C GLU A 190 -10.29 -1.60 -30.33
N ALA A 191 -9.96 -1.82 -29.04
CA ALA A 191 -8.77 -2.55 -28.63
C ALA A 191 -8.78 -3.99 -29.17
N ALA A 192 -9.91 -4.69 -29.08
CA ALA A 192 -10.06 -6.04 -29.62
C ALA A 192 -9.86 -6.08 -31.15
N ASN A 193 -10.40 -5.09 -31.86
CA ASN A 193 -10.21 -4.97 -33.32
C ASN A 193 -8.74 -4.71 -33.69
N LEU A 194 -8.06 -3.81 -32.99
CA LEU A 194 -6.62 -3.55 -33.19
C LEU A 194 -5.78 -4.80 -32.98
N LEU A 195 -6.03 -5.54 -31.88
CA LEU A 195 -5.30 -6.76 -31.56
C LEU A 195 -5.57 -7.88 -32.57
N SER A 196 -6.82 -8.02 -33.02
CA SER A 196 -7.20 -9.05 -33.99
C SER A 196 -6.57 -8.84 -35.38
N ASN A 197 -6.26 -7.59 -35.73
CA ASN A 197 -5.62 -7.25 -37.00
C ASN A 197 -4.09 -7.08 -36.89
N ALA A 198 -3.52 -7.21 -35.70
CA ALA A 198 -2.09 -7.08 -35.49
C ALA A 198 -1.33 -8.28 -36.09
N LYS A 199 -0.29 -8.01 -36.87
CA LYS A 199 0.57 -9.07 -37.46
C LYS A 199 1.49 -9.73 -36.43
N PHE A 200 1.94 -8.97 -35.45
CA PHE A 200 2.83 -9.44 -34.40
C PHE A 200 2.52 -8.70 -33.09
N PRO A 201 1.45 -9.10 -32.38
CA PRO A 201 1.14 -8.51 -31.09
C PRO A 201 2.16 -8.92 -30.03
N VAL A 202 2.55 -7.99 -29.18
CA VAL A 202 3.41 -8.20 -28.00
C VAL A 202 2.71 -7.62 -26.79
N ILE A 203 2.73 -8.35 -25.67
CA ILE A 203 2.14 -7.88 -24.42
C ILE A 203 3.27 -7.44 -23.48
N LEU A 204 3.19 -6.20 -22.99
CA LEU A 204 4.00 -5.72 -21.89
C LEU A 204 3.13 -5.71 -20.63
N SER A 205 3.39 -6.69 -19.75
CA SER A 205 2.64 -6.86 -18.49
C SER A 205 3.32 -6.13 -17.33
N GLY A 206 2.54 -5.58 -16.43
CA GLY A 206 3.05 -4.82 -15.28
C GLY A 206 2.08 -4.79 -14.09
N ALA A 207 2.28 -3.83 -13.18
CA ALA A 207 1.52 -3.67 -11.94
C ALA A 207 -0.01 -3.72 -12.14
N GLY A 208 -0.52 -3.15 -13.22
CA GLY A 208 -1.96 -3.10 -13.49
C GLY A 208 -2.61 -4.47 -13.58
N VAL A 209 -1.90 -5.48 -14.11
CA VAL A 209 -2.39 -6.86 -14.21
C VAL A 209 -2.52 -7.48 -12.81
N ILE A 210 -1.52 -7.27 -11.94
CA ILE A 210 -1.54 -7.78 -10.56
C ILE A 210 -2.63 -7.09 -9.75
N LEU A 211 -2.67 -5.76 -9.79
CA LEU A 211 -3.64 -4.95 -9.06
C LEU A 211 -5.09 -5.22 -9.49
N ALA A 212 -5.30 -5.67 -10.72
CA ALA A 212 -6.61 -6.04 -11.24
C ALA A 212 -6.98 -7.50 -10.96
N ASP A 213 -6.07 -8.30 -10.36
CA ASP A 213 -6.21 -9.76 -10.22
C ASP A 213 -6.49 -10.43 -11.59
N ALA A 214 -5.76 -9.97 -12.64
CA ALA A 214 -6.02 -10.30 -14.03
C ALA A 214 -4.89 -11.14 -14.67
N ILE A 215 -4.07 -11.85 -13.88
CA ILE A 215 -2.96 -12.67 -14.38
C ILE A 215 -3.48 -13.78 -15.29
N ASP A 216 -4.55 -14.46 -14.89
CA ASP A 216 -5.17 -15.52 -15.70
C ASP A 216 -5.81 -14.98 -16.98
N ASP A 217 -6.40 -13.81 -16.94
CA ASP A 217 -6.98 -13.19 -18.14
C ASP A 217 -5.90 -12.70 -19.11
N CYS A 218 -4.79 -12.15 -18.58
CA CYS A 218 -3.60 -11.82 -19.38
C CYS A 218 -3.04 -13.09 -20.07
N LYS A 219 -2.97 -14.20 -19.34
CA LYS A 219 -2.56 -15.50 -19.90
C LYS A 219 -3.46 -15.95 -21.03
N LYS A 220 -4.79 -15.97 -20.82
CA LYS A 220 -5.77 -16.33 -21.86
C LYS A 220 -5.65 -15.43 -23.10
N LEU A 221 -5.46 -14.14 -22.91
CA LEU A 221 -5.26 -13.19 -24.01
C LEU A 221 -3.98 -13.51 -24.79
N ALA A 222 -2.86 -13.75 -24.08
CA ALA A 222 -1.58 -14.10 -24.70
C ALA A 222 -1.69 -15.39 -25.53
N GLU A 223 -2.32 -16.43 -24.98
CA GLU A 223 -2.56 -17.71 -25.65
C GLU A 223 -3.44 -17.53 -26.90
N LYS A 224 -4.53 -16.75 -26.80
CA LYS A 224 -5.45 -16.48 -27.92
C LYS A 224 -4.79 -15.75 -29.07
N LEU A 225 -3.87 -14.85 -28.76
CA LEU A 225 -3.15 -14.03 -29.77
C LEU A 225 -1.82 -14.66 -30.18
N SER A 226 -1.38 -15.75 -29.54
CA SER A 226 -0.01 -16.29 -29.64
C SER A 226 1.04 -15.22 -29.42
N ALA A 227 0.77 -14.27 -28.51
CA ALA A 227 1.58 -13.09 -28.26
C ALA A 227 2.64 -13.37 -27.18
N PRO A 228 3.93 -13.06 -27.43
CA PRO A 228 4.94 -13.08 -26.39
C PRO A 228 4.63 -12.03 -25.32
N VAL A 229 4.94 -12.37 -24.06
CA VAL A 229 4.69 -11.53 -22.90
C VAL A 229 5.99 -11.19 -22.21
N ALA A 230 6.34 -9.90 -22.18
CA ALA A 230 7.40 -9.35 -21.36
C ALA A 230 6.81 -8.72 -20.08
N CYS A 231 7.51 -8.85 -18.96
CA CYS A 231 7.10 -8.24 -17.69
C CYS A 231 7.98 -7.02 -17.39
N GLY A 232 7.42 -5.99 -16.78
CA GLY A 232 8.21 -4.92 -16.17
C GLY A 232 9.12 -5.49 -15.07
N TYR A 233 10.38 -5.03 -14.96
CA TYR A 233 11.36 -5.60 -14.02
C TYR A 233 10.91 -5.57 -12.54
N GLN A 234 10.05 -4.64 -12.17
CA GLN A 234 9.48 -4.53 -10.81
C GLN A 234 8.28 -5.47 -10.58
N HIS A 235 7.74 -6.05 -11.65
CA HIS A 235 6.51 -6.85 -11.63
C HIS A 235 6.66 -8.13 -12.45
N ASN A 236 7.71 -8.89 -12.17
CA ASN A 236 7.97 -10.18 -12.81
C ASN A 236 6.90 -11.23 -12.51
N ASP A 237 6.09 -11.00 -11.50
CA ASP A 237 4.95 -11.78 -11.06
C ASP A 237 3.66 -11.49 -11.85
N SER A 238 3.67 -10.54 -12.78
CA SER A 238 2.50 -10.15 -13.59
C SER A 238 2.14 -11.15 -14.70
N PHE A 239 3.00 -12.16 -14.95
CA PHE A 239 2.77 -13.27 -15.88
C PHE A 239 3.55 -14.51 -15.44
N PRO A 240 3.03 -15.74 -15.63
CA PRO A 240 3.72 -16.97 -15.23
C PRO A 240 5.06 -17.14 -15.98
N GLY A 241 6.18 -17.02 -15.28
CA GLY A 241 7.53 -17.03 -15.89
C GLY A 241 7.94 -18.35 -16.55
N LYS A 242 7.23 -19.48 -16.28
CA LYS A 242 7.45 -20.79 -16.93
C LYS A 242 6.55 -21.00 -18.14
N HIS A 243 5.69 -20.04 -18.48
CA HIS A 243 4.79 -20.16 -19.63
C HIS A 243 5.58 -20.06 -20.96
N PRO A 244 5.24 -20.85 -22.00
CA PRO A 244 5.98 -20.82 -23.29
C PRO A 244 6.03 -19.45 -23.97
N LEU A 245 5.04 -18.59 -23.72
CA LEU A 245 5.00 -17.23 -24.24
C LEU A 245 5.70 -16.19 -23.35
N ALA A 246 6.23 -16.57 -22.19
CA ALA A 246 6.98 -15.66 -21.34
C ALA A 246 8.38 -15.41 -21.94
N VAL A 247 8.67 -14.14 -22.22
CA VAL A 247 10.00 -13.73 -22.73
C VAL A 247 10.88 -13.05 -21.66
N GLY A 248 10.40 -13.04 -20.42
CA GLY A 248 11.14 -12.53 -19.27
C GLY A 248 10.96 -11.04 -19.00
N PRO A 249 11.78 -10.49 -18.10
CA PRO A 249 11.66 -9.10 -17.67
C PRO A 249 12.21 -8.12 -18.70
N LEU A 250 11.53 -6.97 -18.79
CA LEU A 250 11.94 -5.81 -19.59
C LEU A 250 12.26 -4.64 -18.67
N GLY A 251 13.33 -3.92 -18.90
CA GLY A 251 13.63 -2.67 -18.20
C GLY A 251 15.11 -2.40 -17.97
N TYR A 252 15.38 -1.59 -16.96
CA TYR A 252 16.70 -1.08 -16.64
C TYR A 252 17.74 -2.19 -16.43
N ASN A 253 18.88 -2.10 -17.10
CA ASN A 253 19.95 -3.10 -17.09
C ASN A 253 19.58 -4.53 -17.56
N LEU A 254 18.46 -4.69 -18.25
CA LEU A 254 18.06 -5.96 -18.82
C LEU A 254 18.28 -5.95 -20.33
N SER A 255 19.00 -6.95 -20.82
CA SER A 255 19.30 -7.08 -22.24
C SER A 255 18.28 -7.98 -22.92
N LEU A 256 17.31 -7.37 -23.59
CA LEU A 256 16.35 -8.10 -24.42
C LEU A 256 17.00 -8.80 -25.62
N ILE A 257 18.16 -8.33 -26.09
CA ILE A 257 18.90 -8.98 -27.18
C ILE A 257 19.25 -10.42 -26.81
N HIS A 258 19.60 -10.67 -25.55
CA HIS A 258 19.94 -12.01 -25.06
C HIS A 258 18.72 -12.92 -24.88
N ILE A 259 17.52 -12.35 -24.85
CA ILE A 259 16.26 -13.09 -24.67
C ILE A 259 15.58 -13.31 -26.03
N SER A 260 15.56 -12.29 -26.88
CA SER A 260 14.87 -12.31 -28.18
C SER A 260 15.69 -12.91 -29.32
N GLU A 261 17.03 -12.99 -29.17
CA GLU A 261 17.92 -13.54 -30.17
C GLU A 261 18.90 -14.59 -29.58
N PRO A 262 18.39 -15.67 -28.96
CA PRO A 262 19.24 -16.68 -28.32
C PRO A 262 20.23 -17.36 -29.29
N THR A 263 19.95 -17.33 -30.58
CA THR A 263 20.79 -17.89 -31.63
C THR A 263 22.11 -17.12 -31.85
N ARG A 264 22.19 -15.84 -31.43
CA ARG A 264 23.42 -15.06 -31.51
C ARG A 264 24.42 -15.34 -30.39
N GLN A 265 24.02 -16.06 -29.36
CA GLN A 265 24.89 -16.43 -28.23
C GLN A 265 25.75 -17.68 -28.52
N HIS A 266 25.52 -18.38 -29.59
CA HIS A 266 26.23 -19.61 -29.94
C HIS A 266 27.34 -19.42 -31.00
N TRP A 267 27.70 -18.21 -31.27
CA TRP A 267 28.83 -17.84 -32.16
C TRP A 267 29.97 -17.14 -31.38
#